data_9eafdfa14b2838bb56fc467b2fdde845
#
_entry.id   9eafdfa14b2838bb56fc467b2fdde845
#
_cell.length_a   1.000
_cell.length_b   1.000
_cell.length_c   1.000
_cell.angle_alpha   90.00
_cell.angle_beta   90.00
_cell.angle_gamma   90.00
#
_symmetry.space_group_name_H-M   'P 1'
#
loop_
_entity.id
_entity.type
_entity.pdbx_description
1 polymer ?
#
loop_
_entity_poly.entity_id
_entity_poly.type
_entity_poly.pdbx_seq_one_letter_code
_entity_poly.pdbx_strand_id
1 'polypeptide(L)'
;MKTAITILMITMAVSEFSASQNVNWRSLRDDQNNLVQFNFGYDYGVTAGMGYARTFSAIRPVLLGLDISLPMGNNLSDDFKVRLGGQIEIVEIAGFAATVRVASVFRKYHNDFVNIASFGSDFGIVAGYSAPTWSIGGEFGFDKAITSHLKHAAIMKEMFPDIKDGWYVPTGGNYYYGLAAGKTLGETYDLSLRLGATRAQGNDENAILPMYLQLGLGARF
;
A
#
# COMPACT_ATOMS: atom_id res chain seq x y z
N MET A 1 0.34 -26.16 20.29
CA MET A 1 0.10 -24.75 20.70
C MET A 1 1.39 -23.94 20.92
N LYS A 2 2.39 -24.43 21.67
CA LYS A 2 3.65 -23.67 21.92
C LYS A 2 4.42 -23.34 20.61
N THR A 3 4.46 -24.26 19.66
CA THR A 3 5.16 -24.07 18.37
C THR A 3 4.49 -23.01 17.49
N ALA A 4 3.16 -22.94 17.47
CA ALA A 4 2.43 -21.93 16.72
C ALA A 4 2.62 -20.51 17.27
N ILE A 5 2.71 -20.38 18.60
CA ILE A 5 2.97 -19.10 19.27
C ILE A 5 4.42 -18.64 19.00
N THR A 6 5.37 -19.60 18.97
CA THR A 6 6.78 -19.28 18.66
C THR A 6 6.97 -18.86 17.21
N ILE A 7 6.26 -19.48 16.26
CA ILE A 7 6.24 -19.07 14.86
C ILE A 7 5.59 -17.69 14.72
N LEU A 8 4.50 -17.41 15.43
CA LEU A 8 3.86 -16.11 15.44
C LEU A 8 4.77 -15.01 16.03
N MET A 9 5.52 -15.31 17.10
CA MET A 9 6.49 -14.36 17.67
C MET A 9 7.73 -14.15 16.78
N ILE A 10 8.21 -15.18 16.09
CA ILE A 10 9.33 -15.05 15.15
C ILE A 10 8.88 -14.26 13.90
N THR A 11 7.63 -14.44 13.44
CA THR A 11 7.06 -13.63 12.34
C THR A 11 6.90 -12.17 12.75
N MET A 12 6.60 -11.89 14.04
CA MET A 12 6.55 -10.52 14.55
C MET A 12 7.93 -9.86 14.67
N ALA A 13 9.03 -10.63 14.77
CA ALA A 13 10.39 -10.10 14.92
C ALA A 13 11.10 -9.75 13.60
N VAL A 14 10.51 -10.12 12.44
CA VAL A 14 11.06 -9.85 11.10
C VAL A 14 10.16 -8.90 10.30
N SER A 15 9.13 -8.35 10.95
CA SER A 15 8.11 -7.53 10.31
C SER A 15 8.46 -6.05 10.45
N GLU A 16 9.10 -5.50 9.48
CA GLU A 16 9.16 -4.05 9.26
C GLU A 16 8.35 -3.76 7.99
N PHE A 17 7.27 -2.98 8.04
CA PHE A 17 7.07 -1.56 7.81
C PHE A 17 6.03 -1.19 6.75
N SER A 18 5.04 -0.36 7.10
CA SER A 18 4.03 0.19 6.19
C SER A 18 3.89 1.71 6.24
N ALA A 19 4.12 2.39 5.12
CA ALA A 19 3.88 3.82 4.99
C ALA A 19 2.98 4.19 3.80
N SER A 20 2.05 3.34 3.40
CA SER A 20 1.17 3.62 2.26
C SER A 20 -0.10 4.39 2.62
N GLN A 21 -0.35 4.64 3.89
CA GLN A 21 -1.54 5.37 4.32
C GLN A 21 -1.29 6.88 4.46
N ASN A 22 -2.35 7.64 4.27
CA ASN A 22 -2.29 9.08 4.39
C ASN A 22 -2.12 9.47 5.86
N VAL A 23 -1.09 10.25 6.13
CA VAL A 23 -0.79 10.76 7.47
C VAL A 23 -1.47 12.10 7.66
N ASN A 24 -2.06 12.31 8.83
CA ASN A 24 -2.50 13.64 9.23
C ASN A 24 -1.29 14.46 9.71
N TRP A 25 -0.73 15.28 8.83
CA TRP A 25 0.46 16.10 9.11
C TRP A 25 0.28 17.04 10.31
N ARG A 26 -0.94 17.58 10.51
CA ARG A 26 -1.23 18.50 11.62
C ARG A 26 -1.26 17.84 13.00
N SER A 27 -1.35 16.53 13.04
CA SER A 27 -1.30 15.76 14.29
C SER A 27 0.11 15.26 14.62
N LEU A 28 1.09 15.40 13.70
CA LEU A 28 2.48 15.07 13.97
C LEU A 28 3.10 16.11 14.93
N ARG A 29 3.84 15.60 15.90
CA ARG A 29 4.61 16.41 16.85
C ARG A 29 6.10 16.32 16.48
N ASP A 30 6.86 17.33 16.84
CA ASP A 30 8.29 17.41 16.54
C ASP A 30 9.12 16.29 17.18
N ASP A 31 8.62 15.69 18.27
CA ASP A 31 9.25 14.59 18.98
C ASP A 31 8.85 13.18 18.48
N GLN A 32 7.87 13.09 17.58
CA GLN A 32 7.30 11.84 17.06
C GLN A 32 7.67 11.63 15.59
N ASN A 33 8.91 11.23 15.36
CA ASN A 33 9.42 11.07 14.00
C ASN A 33 9.19 9.68 13.39
N ASN A 34 8.71 8.73 14.18
CA ASN A 34 8.53 7.35 13.73
C ASN A 34 7.05 6.97 13.78
N LEU A 35 6.59 6.23 12.77
CA LEU A 35 5.23 5.72 12.66
C LEU A 35 5.29 4.24 12.32
N VAL A 36 4.66 3.41 13.14
CA VAL A 36 4.33 2.02 12.80
C VAL A 36 2.84 1.94 12.52
N GLN A 37 2.44 1.17 11.53
CA GLN A 37 1.06 1.04 11.12
C GLN A 37 0.70 -0.39 10.75
N PHE A 38 -0.50 -0.81 11.14
CA PHE A 38 -1.14 -2.06 10.72
C PHE A 38 -2.36 -1.73 9.87
N ASN A 39 -2.54 -2.47 8.79
CA ASN A 39 -3.64 -2.29 7.85
C ASN A 39 -4.36 -3.60 7.64
N PHE A 40 -5.66 -3.53 7.53
CA PHE A 40 -6.51 -4.64 7.17
C PHE A 40 -7.60 -4.16 6.21
N GLY A 41 -7.87 -4.94 5.19
CA GLY A 41 -8.94 -4.56 4.26
C GLY A 41 -8.93 -5.31 2.94
N TYR A 42 -9.49 -4.68 1.95
CA TYR A 42 -9.67 -5.17 0.60
C TYR A 42 -8.95 -4.24 -0.38
N ASP A 43 -7.88 -4.73 -1.00
CA ASP A 43 -7.07 -4.00 -1.98
C ASP A 43 -6.96 -4.85 -3.27
N TYR A 44 -6.03 -5.79 -3.35
CA TYR A 44 -5.93 -6.79 -4.42
C TYR A 44 -6.52 -8.15 -4.01
N GLY A 45 -7.18 -8.21 -2.90
CA GLY A 45 -7.86 -9.28 -2.19
C GLY A 45 -8.12 -8.83 -0.76
N VAL A 46 -8.56 -9.72 0.11
CA VAL A 46 -8.54 -9.48 1.56
C VAL A 46 -7.08 -9.54 2.00
N THR A 47 -6.56 -8.43 2.53
CA THR A 47 -5.14 -8.29 2.88
C THR A 47 -4.97 -7.79 4.30
N ALA A 48 -3.91 -8.25 4.93
CA ALA A 48 -3.33 -7.65 6.12
C ALA A 48 -1.95 -7.09 5.77
N GLY A 49 -1.63 -5.92 6.29
CA GLY A 49 -0.36 -5.27 6.03
C GLY A 49 0.18 -4.57 7.25
N MET A 50 1.44 -4.28 7.19
CA MET A 50 2.09 -3.49 8.22
C MET A 50 3.19 -2.62 7.62
N GLY A 51 3.56 -1.59 8.38
CA GLY A 51 4.61 -0.74 7.98
C GLY A 51 5.20 0.21 8.95
N TYR A 52 6.27 0.83 8.49
CA TYR A 52 7.02 1.83 9.20
C TYR A 52 7.30 3.02 8.30
N ALA A 53 7.23 4.16 8.90
CA ALA A 53 7.67 5.38 8.27
C ALA A 53 8.43 6.26 9.24
N ARG A 54 9.28 7.10 8.68
CA ARG A 54 9.98 8.13 9.43
C ARG A 54 9.80 9.48 8.77
N THR A 55 9.51 10.48 9.60
CA THR A 55 9.42 11.88 9.18
C THR A 55 10.81 12.51 9.24
N PHE A 56 11.13 13.27 8.22
CA PHE A 56 12.35 14.06 8.10
C PHE A 56 11.97 15.53 7.98
N SER A 57 12.60 16.36 8.80
CA SER A 57 12.46 17.82 8.72
C SER A 57 13.24 18.33 7.52
N ALA A 58 12.52 18.94 6.59
CA ALA A 58 13.07 19.64 5.42
C ALA A 58 12.34 20.99 5.29
N ILE A 59 12.41 21.67 4.13
CA ILE A 59 11.60 22.87 3.84
C ILE A 59 10.10 22.58 4.04
N ARG A 60 9.67 21.38 3.67
CA ARG A 60 8.39 20.76 4.05
C ARG A 60 8.70 19.40 4.68
N PRO A 61 7.92 18.95 5.67
CA PRO A 61 8.14 17.64 6.25
C PRO A 61 7.94 16.55 5.18
N VAL A 62 8.87 15.61 5.13
CA VAL A 62 8.84 14.46 4.24
C VAL A 62 8.76 13.20 5.08
N LEU A 63 7.83 12.31 4.76
CA LEU A 63 7.72 11.01 5.37
C LEU A 63 8.23 9.96 4.38
N LEU A 64 9.21 9.18 4.78
CA LEU A 64 9.71 8.02 4.01
C LEU A 64 9.32 6.75 4.74
N GLY A 65 8.93 5.74 3.98
CA GLY A 65 8.48 4.49 4.58
C GLY A 65 8.48 3.31 3.63
N LEU A 66 8.36 2.16 4.26
CA LEU A 66 8.30 0.85 3.63
C LEU A 66 7.04 0.14 4.11
N ASP A 67 6.30 -0.52 3.25
CA ASP A 67 5.16 -1.36 3.61
C ASP A 67 5.19 -2.75 2.98
N ILE A 68 4.62 -3.72 3.71
CA ILE A 68 4.34 -5.05 3.20
C ILE A 68 2.87 -5.38 3.43
N SER A 69 2.22 -5.91 2.42
CA SER A 69 0.87 -6.46 2.53
C SER A 69 0.82 -7.90 2.01
N LEU A 70 0.08 -8.72 2.72
CA LEU A 70 -0.06 -10.16 2.50
C LEU A 70 -1.53 -10.48 2.32
N PRO A 71 -1.90 -11.41 1.43
CA PRO A 71 -3.26 -11.87 1.31
C PRO A 71 -3.66 -12.70 2.53
N MET A 72 -4.90 -12.58 2.94
CA MET A 72 -5.52 -13.45 3.96
C MET A 72 -6.07 -14.71 3.26
N GLY A 73 -5.17 -15.59 2.84
CA GLY A 73 -5.50 -16.83 2.12
C GLY A 73 -4.77 -18.04 2.69
N ASN A 74 -4.86 -19.18 1.99
CA ASN A 74 -4.25 -20.43 2.45
C ASN A 74 -2.71 -20.38 2.48
N ASN A 75 -2.11 -19.58 1.58
CA ASN A 75 -0.66 -19.42 1.49
C ASN A 75 -0.32 -17.94 1.46
N LEU A 76 0.25 -17.41 2.53
CA LEU A 76 0.62 -16.00 2.67
C LEU A 76 1.74 -15.55 1.71
N SER A 77 2.50 -16.49 1.15
CA SER A 77 3.61 -16.21 0.23
C SER A 77 3.22 -16.18 -1.25
N ASP A 78 1.96 -16.53 -1.58
CA ASP A 78 1.53 -16.69 -2.97
C ASP A 78 1.22 -15.33 -3.63
N ASP A 79 0.84 -14.35 -2.87
CA ASP A 79 0.64 -12.98 -3.37
C ASP A 79 1.01 -11.97 -2.28
N PHE A 80 2.12 -11.30 -2.42
CA PHE A 80 2.50 -10.24 -1.51
C PHE A 80 2.96 -8.99 -2.25
N LYS A 81 2.75 -7.86 -1.63
CA LYS A 81 3.13 -6.56 -2.15
C LYS A 81 4.01 -5.82 -1.15
N VAL A 82 5.13 -5.31 -1.62
CA VAL A 82 6.03 -4.43 -0.84
C VAL A 82 6.06 -3.08 -1.52
N ARG A 83 5.95 -2.00 -0.76
CA ARG A 83 6.09 -0.64 -1.25
C ARG A 83 7.16 0.09 -0.46
N LEU A 84 8.05 0.76 -1.17
CA LEU A 84 9.03 1.70 -0.62
C LEU A 84 8.74 3.07 -1.21
N GLY A 85 8.41 4.04 -0.37
CA GLY A 85 7.98 5.32 -0.89
C GLY A 85 8.06 6.47 0.09
N GLY A 86 7.56 7.61 -0.36
CA GLY A 86 7.51 8.81 0.44
C GLY A 86 6.23 9.61 0.23
N GLN A 87 5.98 10.49 1.18
CA GLN A 87 4.88 11.45 1.16
C GLN A 87 5.42 12.83 1.51
N ILE A 88 4.86 13.85 0.89
CA ILE A 88 5.15 15.25 1.19
C ILE A 88 3.86 16.05 1.17
N GLU A 89 3.65 16.88 2.17
CA GLU A 89 2.61 17.89 2.15
C GLU A 89 3.05 19.08 1.29
N ILE A 90 2.37 19.29 0.17
CA ILE A 90 2.73 20.35 -0.79
C ILE A 90 2.00 21.65 -0.53
N VAL A 91 0.80 21.60 0.05
CA VAL A 91 -0.04 22.75 0.37
C VAL A 91 -0.69 22.54 1.74
N GLU A 92 -0.68 23.61 2.57
CA GLU A 92 -1.46 23.71 3.81
C GLU A 92 -1.92 25.14 3.96
N ILE A 93 -3.25 25.38 3.92
CA ILE A 93 -3.88 26.69 4.06
C ILE A 93 -5.16 26.54 4.87
N ALA A 94 -5.22 27.16 6.04
CA ALA A 94 -6.42 27.20 6.90
C ALA A 94 -7.04 25.81 7.19
N GLY A 95 -6.20 24.76 7.28
CA GLY A 95 -6.62 23.40 7.54
C GLY A 95 -6.87 22.57 6.27
N PHE A 96 -6.96 23.17 5.09
CA PHE A 96 -6.93 22.44 3.84
C PHE A 96 -5.49 22.06 3.51
N ALA A 97 -5.26 20.80 3.23
CA ALA A 97 -3.95 20.25 2.89
C ALA A 97 -4.00 19.40 1.64
N ALA A 98 -2.90 19.40 0.90
CA ALA A 98 -2.68 18.47 -0.20
C ALA A 98 -1.34 17.74 -0.01
N THR A 99 -1.39 16.42 -0.10
CA THR A 99 -0.24 15.52 0.07
C THR A 99 -0.02 14.75 -1.21
N VAL A 100 1.22 14.72 -1.70
CA VAL A 100 1.66 13.86 -2.79
C VAL A 100 2.36 12.64 -2.21
N ARG A 101 2.11 11.48 -2.80
CA ARG A 101 2.69 10.20 -2.44
C ARG A 101 3.30 9.54 -3.68
N VAL A 102 4.50 9.00 -3.53
CA VAL A 102 5.17 8.23 -4.58
C VAL A 102 5.82 7.01 -3.95
N ALA A 103 5.61 5.83 -4.54
CA ALA A 103 6.23 4.61 -4.08
C ALA A 103 6.69 3.73 -5.26
N SER A 104 7.80 3.03 -5.06
CA SER A 104 8.18 1.86 -5.84
C SER A 104 7.43 0.67 -5.27
N VAL A 105 6.94 -0.19 -6.14
CA VAL A 105 6.11 -1.35 -5.79
C VAL A 105 6.79 -2.62 -6.28
N PHE A 106 6.99 -3.57 -5.40
CA PHE A 106 7.31 -4.95 -5.75
C PHE A 106 6.14 -5.83 -5.39
N ARG A 107 5.66 -6.64 -6.32
CA ARG A 107 4.62 -7.64 -6.09
C ARG A 107 5.05 -8.99 -6.61
N LYS A 108 4.88 -10.02 -5.80
CA LYS A 108 4.99 -11.41 -6.20
C LYS A 108 3.61 -12.03 -6.17
N TYR A 109 3.26 -12.72 -7.24
CA TYR A 109 2.02 -13.50 -7.37
C TYR A 109 2.36 -14.90 -7.85
N HIS A 110 1.79 -15.91 -7.21
CA HIS A 110 1.97 -17.32 -7.54
C HIS A 110 0.63 -18.06 -7.49
N ASN A 111 0.39 -18.89 -8.50
CA ASN A 111 -0.68 -19.87 -8.50
C ASN A 111 -0.22 -21.12 -9.26
N ASP A 112 -1.10 -22.11 -9.44
CA ASP A 112 -0.79 -23.39 -10.11
C ASP A 112 -0.37 -23.23 -11.57
N PHE A 113 -0.59 -22.08 -12.20
CA PHE A 113 -0.34 -21.83 -13.61
C PHE A 113 0.87 -20.94 -13.87
N VAL A 114 1.13 -19.97 -12.99
CA VAL A 114 2.15 -18.94 -13.22
C VAL A 114 2.73 -18.40 -11.91
N ASN A 115 4.02 -18.05 -11.97
CA ASN A 115 4.69 -17.26 -10.96
C ASN A 115 5.10 -15.92 -11.60
N ILE A 116 4.64 -14.83 -11.02
CA ILE A 116 4.86 -13.47 -11.51
C ILE A 116 5.60 -12.68 -10.45
N ALA A 117 6.70 -12.04 -10.84
CA ALA A 117 7.38 -11.03 -10.02
C ALA A 117 7.34 -9.71 -10.78
N SER A 118 6.66 -8.71 -10.21
CA SER A 118 6.45 -7.41 -10.85
C SER A 118 7.12 -6.30 -10.08
N PHE A 119 7.72 -5.37 -10.81
CA PHE A 119 8.20 -4.08 -10.30
C PHE A 119 7.37 -2.97 -10.93
N GLY A 120 6.96 -2.02 -10.12
CA GLY A 120 6.07 -0.96 -10.54
C GLY A 120 6.24 0.31 -9.73
N SER A 121 5.32 1.23 -9.94
CA SER A 121 5.21 2.48 -9.19
C SER A 121 3.76 2.76 -8.82
N ASP A 122 3.57 3.40 -7.66
CA ASP A 122 2.32 3.95 -7.19
C ASP A 122 2.51 5.46 -7.01
N PHE A 123 1.67 6.24 -7.63
CA PHE A 123 1.61 7.69 -7.47
C PHE A 123 0.22 8.06 -6.96
N GLY A 124 0.16 8.90 -5.93
CA GLY A 124 -1.11 9.34 -5.36
C GLY A 124 -1.08 10.78 -4.89
N ILE A 125 -2.25 11.38 -4.85
CA ILE A 125 -2.51 12.67 -4.23
C ILE A 125 -3.71 12.54 -3.31
N VAL A 126 -3.64 13.15 -2.14
CA VAL A 126 -4.77 13.32 -1.23
C VAL A 126 -4.93 14.78 -0.94
N ALA A 127 -6.14 15.29 -1.11
CA ALA A 127 -6.49 16.67 -0.82
C ALA A 127 -7.75 16.74 0.04
N GLY A 128 -7.71 17.52 1.11
CA GLY A 128 -8.83 17.60 2.03
C GLY A 128 -8.59 18.51 3.22
N TYR A 129 -9.40 18.33 4.24
CA TYR A 129 -9.31 19.08 5.46
C TYR A 129 -8.63 18.27 6.57
N SER A 130 -7.68 18.88 7.25
CA SER A 130 -6.95 18.33 8.38
C SER A 130 -7.08 19.22 9.61
N ALA A 131 -7.63 18.65 10.68
CA ALA A 131 -7.63 19.22 12.03
C ALA A 131 -6.57 18.53 12.90
N PRO A 132 -6.24 19.04 14.08
CA PRO A 132 -5.21 18.41 14.94
C PRO A 132 -5.48 16.94 15.31
N THR A 133 -6.75 16.53 15.37
CA THR A 133 -7.13 15.17 15.80
C THR A 133 -7.89 14.36 14.75
N TRP A 134 -8.18 14.91 13.58
CA TRP A 134 -8.86 14.18 12.51
C TRP A 134 -8.56 14.78 11.14
N SER A 135 -8.73 14.01 10.11
CA SER A 135 -8.61 14.44 8.71
C SER A 135 -9.63 13.72 7.83
N ILE A 136 -10.03 14.38 6.75
CA ILE A 136 -10.82 13.79 5.68
C ILE A 136 -10.44 14.43 4.36
N GLY A 137 -10.28 13.62 3.32
CA GLY A 137 -9.93 14.11 1.99
C GLY A 137 -10.35 13.16 0.88
N GLY A 138 -10.39 13.69 -0.32
CA GLY A 138 -10.44 12.90 -1.54
C GLY A 138 -9.04 12.39 -1.91
N GLU A 139 -8.94 11.16 -2.39
CA GLU A 139 -7.71 10.64 -2.95
C GLU A 139 -7.87 10.27 -4.42
N PHE A 140 -6.77 10.42 -5.16
CA PHE A 140 -6.63 9.97 -6.53
C PHE A 140 -5.21 9.43 -6.71
N GLY A 141 -5.06 8.37 -7.51
CA GLY A 141 -3.74 7.87 -7.81
C GLY A 141 -3.71 6.90 -8.99
N PHE A 142 -2.50 6.44 -9.28
CA PHE A 142 -2.20 5.55 -10.39
C PHE A 142 -1.12 4.54 -9.97
N ASP A 143 -1.46 3.27 -10.04
CA ASP A 143 -0.57 2.12 -9.80
C ASP A 143 -0.29 1.42 -11.14
N LYS A 144 0.98 1.23 -11.46
CA LYS A 144 1.39 0.56 -12.70
C LYS A 144 2.59 -0.36 -12.48
N ALA A 145 2.46 -1.60 -12.93
CA ALA A 145 3.61 -2.47 -13.14
C ALA A 145 4.44 -1.95 -14.34
N ILE A 146 5.73 -1.70 -14.12
CA ILE A 146 6.67 -1.22 -15.15
C ILE A 146 7.26 -2.42 -15.88
N THR A 147 7.61 -3.47 -15.14
CA THR A 147 8.12 -4.72 -15.70
C THR A 147 7.68 -5.91 -14.84
N SER A 148 7.46 -7.04 -15.49
CA SER A 148 7.05 -8.28 -14.83
C SER A 148 7.83 -9.47 -15.41
N HIS A 149 8.36 -10.30 -14.53
CA HIS A 149 8.94 -11.58 -14.89
C HIS A 149 7.91 -12.67 -14.71
N LEU A 150 7.58 -13.39 -15.78
CA LEU A 150 6.64 -14.48 -15.80
C LEU A 150 7.38 -15.81 -15.93
N LYS A 151 7.00 -16.79 -15.10
CA LYS A 151 7.45 -18.17 -15.19
C LYS A 151 6.23 -19.08 -15.14
N HIS A 152 5.95 -19.76 -16.24
CA HIS A 152 4.78 -20.63 -16.39
C HIS A 152 5.04 -22.01 -15.82
N ALA A 153 4.01 -22.61 -15.23
CA ALA A 153 4.04 -24.00 -14.79
C ALA A 153 4.05 -24.98 -15.98
N ALA A 154 4.44 -26.23 -15.74
CA ALA A 154 4.52 -27.25 -16.78
C ALA A 154 3.19 -27.44 -17.51
N ILE A 155 2.09 -27.47 -16.77
CA ILE A 155 0.74 -27.63 -17.35
C ILE A 155 0.40 -26.51 -18.34
N MET A 156 0.82 -25.29 -18.09
CA MET A 156 0.60 -24.16 -19.02
C MET A 156 1.42 -24.33 -20.30
N LYS A 157 2.65 -24.84 -20.19
CA LYS A 157 3.54 -25.11 -21.34
C LYS A 157 3.07 -26.26 -22.17
N GLU A 158 2.42 -27.24 -21.55
CA GLU A 158 1.78 -28.37 -22.27
C GLU A 158 0.54 -27.91 -23.05
N MET A 159 -0.31 -27.07 -22.44
CA MET A 159 -1.51 -26.52 -23.08
C MET A 159 -1.18 -25.48 -24.16
N PHE A 160 -0.13 -24.71 -23.97
CA PHE A 160 0.29 -23.62 -24.85
C PHE A 160 1.80 -23.72 -25.14
N PRO A 161 2.23 -24.56 -26.10
CA PRO A 161 3.66 -24.81 -26.38
C PRO A 161 4.46 -23.55 -26.75
N ASP A 162 3.81 -22.55 -27.30
CA ASP A 162 4.43 -21.29 -27.73
C ASP A 162 4.62 -20.27 -26.59
N ILE A 163 4.08 -20.55 -25.38
CA ILE A 163 4.19 -19.64 -24.25
C ILE A 163 5.64 -19.56 -23.75
N LYS A 164 6.13 -18.35 -23.54
CA LYS A 164 7.53 -18.11 -23.14
C LYS A 164 7.61 -17.55 -21.74
N ASP A 165 8.56 -18.06 -20.97
CA ASP A 165 8.99 -17.42 -19.74
C ASP A 165 9.84 -16.18 -20.06
N GLY A 166 9.87 -15.19 -19.17
CA GLY A 166 10.75 -14.05 -19.33
C GLY A 166 10.19 -12.75 -18.80
N TRP A 167 10.85 -11.67 -19.16
CA TRP A 167 10.49 -10.32 -18.79
C TRP A 167 9.52 -9.73 -19.80
N TYR A 168 8.45 -9.11 -19.26
CA TYR A 168 7.41 -8.44 -20.03
C TYR A 168 7.21 -7.03 -19.50
N VAL A 169 6.86 -6.11 -20.40
CA VAL A 169 6.48 -4.74 -20.05
C VAL A 169 4.95 -4.64 -20.12
N PRO A 170 4.25 -4.56 -18.98
CA PRO A 170 2.80 -4.38 -18.96
C PRO A 170 2.39 -3.06 -19.62
N THR A 171 1.34 -3.09 -20.42
CA THR A 171 0.88 -1.90 -21.17
C THR A 171 -0.08 -1.03 -20.38
N GLY A 172 -0.71 -1.57 -19.35
CA GLY A 172 -1.73 -0.88 -18.54
C GLY A 172 -1.32 -0.69 -17.07
N GLY A 173 -2.09 0.13 -16.39
CA GLY A 173 -2.04 0.35 -14.94
C GLY A 173 -3.46 0.52 -14.41
N ASN A 174 -3.60 0.87 -13.13
CA ASN A 174 -4.89 1.09 -12.50
C ASN A 174 -4.96 2.50 -11.93
N TYR A 175 -6.01 3.23 -12.28
CA TYR A 175 -6.40 4.43 -11.57
C TYR A 175 -7.20 4.04 -10.34
N TYR A 176 -6.96 4.70 -9.21
CA TYR A 176 -7.81 4.59 -8.03
C TYR A 176 -8.23 5.97 -7.55
N TYR A 177 -9.43 6.07 -7.02
CA TYR A 177 -9.98 7.30 -6.47
C TYR A 177 -11.00 7.00 -5.38
N GLY A 178 -11.04 7.86 -4.38
CA GLY A 178 -11.92 7.62 -3.25
C GLY A 178 -11.77 8.63 -2.14
N LEU A 179 -12.02 8.18 -0.92
CA LEU A 179 -11.94 8.96 0.30
C LEU A 179 -10.91 8.37 1.26
N ALA A 180 -10.19 9.26 1.92
CA ALA A 180 -9.29 8.95 3.01
C ALA A 180 -9.72 9.74 4.23
N ALA A 181 -9.83 9.09 5.38
CA ALA A 181 -10.14 9.72 6.66
C ALA A 181 -9.19 9.21 7.74
N GLY A 182 -8.92 10.06 8.72
CA GLY A 182 -8.05 9.73 9.84
C GLY A 182 -8.56 10.31 11.16
N LYS A 183 -8.28 9.62 12.27
CA LYS A 183 -8.56 10.06 13.63
C LYS A 183 -7.37 9.74 14.51
N THR A 184 -6.81 10.78 15.14
CA THR A 184 -5.78 10.62 16.16
C THR A 184 -6.44 10.45 17.53
N LEU A 185 -6.05 9.41 18.24
CA LEU A 185 -6.51 9.06 19.58
C LEU A 185 -5.40 9.33 20.58
N GLY A 186 -5.64 10.26 21.49
CA GLY A 186 -4.59 10.79 22.35
C GLY A 186 -3.53 11.49 21.49
N GLU A 187 -2.26 11.23 21.77
CA GLU A 187 -1.13 11.84 21.06
C GLU A 187 -0.32 10.82 20.24
N THR A 188 -0.61 9.53 20.39
CA THR A 188 0.25 8.43 19.93
C THR A 188 -0.41 7.57 18.88
N TYR A 189 -1.73 7.35 18.92
CA TYR A 189 -2.40 6.38 18.06
C TYR A 189 -3.21 7.04 16.95
N ASP A 190 -3.15 6.45 15.77
CA ASP A 190 -3.94 6.86 14.60
C ASP A 190 -4.84 5.75 14.13
N LEU A 191 -6.11 6.08 13.92
CA LEU A 191 -7.02 5.27 13.12
C LEU A 191 -7.14 5.88 11.74
N SER A 192 -7.15 5.05 10.71
CA SER A 192 -7.31 5.48 9.32
C SER A 192 -8.30 4.59 8.58
N LEU A 193 -8.99 5.21 7.64
CA LEU A 193 -9.92 4.58 6.73
C LEU A 193 -9.62 5.08 5.32
N ARG A 194 -9.52 4.17 4.37
CA ARG A 194 -9.50 4.47 2.93
C ARG A 194 -10.55 3.62 2.23
N LEU A 195 -11.31 4.23 1.36
CA LEU A 195 -12.31 3.52 0.54
C LEU A 195 -12.47 4.21 -0.81
N GLY A 196 -12.68 3.40 -1.84
CA GLY A 196 -12.87 3.97 -3.18
C GLY A 196 -13.01 2.91 -4.26
N ALA A 197 -12.85 3.38 -5.49
CA ALA A 197 -12.93 2.57 -6.68
C ALA A 197 -11.59 2.50 -7.40
N THR A 198 -11.38 1.38 -8.08
CA THR A 198 -10.23 1.13 -8.96
C THR A 198 -10.72 0.90 -10.38
N ARG A 199 -10.03 1.48 -11.36
CA ARG A 199 -10.32 1.27 -12.78
C ARG A 199 -9.03 0.99 -13.55
N ALA A 200 -9.08 -0.02 -14.41
CA ALA A 200 -7.97 -0.32 -15.31
C ALA A 200 -7.75 0.80 -16.33
N GLN A 201 -6.52 1.01 -16.72
CA GLN A 201 -6.14 1.88 -17.82
C GLN A 201 -6.47 1.21 -19.16
N GLY A 202 -7.63 1.49 -19.70
CA GLY A 202 -8.14 0.95 -20.95
C GLY A 202 -9.67 1.07 -20.95
N ASN A 203 -10.27 1.33 -22.09
CA ASN A 203 -11.66 1.78 -22.13
C ASN A 203 -12.69 0.67 -21.84
N ASP A 204 -12.32 -0.61 -21.89
CA ASP A 204 -13.28 -1.71 -21.86
C ASP A 204 -13.03 -2.75 -20.77
N GLU A 205 -11.96 -2.63 -19.95
CA GLU A 205 -11.66 -3.61 -18.92
C GLU A 205 -11.89 -3.03 -17.51
N ASN A 206 -12.74 -3.69 -16.76
CA ASN A 206 -12.84 -3.41 -15.33
C ASN A 206 -11.57 -3.92 -14.63
N ALA A 207 -11.08 -3.19 -13.66
CA ALA A 207 -10.08 -3.72 -12.76
C ALA A 207 -10.57 -5.05 -12.16
N ILE A 208 -9.66 -6.01 -11.93
CA ILE A 208 -9.99 -7.31 -11.33
C ILE A 208 -10.76 -7.12 -10.03
N LEU A 209 -10.39 -6.08 -9.27
CA LEU A 209 -11.11 -5.60 -8.09
C LEU A 209 -11.49 -4.14 -8.29
N PRO A 210 -12.80 -3.85 -8.49
CA PRO A 210 -13.26 -2.50 -8.83
C PRO A 210 -13.33 -1.54 -7.63
N MET A 211 -13.05 -2.03 -6.42
CA MET A 211 -13.12 -1.26 -5.18
C MET A 211 -11.98 -1.62 -4.23
N TYR A 212 -11.67 -0.70 -3.33
CA TYR A 212 -10.82 -0.95 -2.18
C TYR A 212 -11.44 -0.39 -0.90
N LEU A 213 -11.13 -1.04 0.23
CA LEU A 213 -11.50 -0.62 1.58
C LEU A 213 -10.36 -1.03 2.51
N GLN A 214 -9.74 -0.08 3.18
CA GLN A 214 -8.63 -0.33 4.10
C GLN A 214 -8.88 0.40 5.42
N LEU A 215 -8.72 -0.34 6.52
CA LEU A 215 -8.66 0.17 7.87
C LEU A 215 -7.21 0.10 8.35
N GLY A 216 -6.76 1.12 9.06
CA GLY A 216 -5.43 1.16 9.63
C GLY A 216 -5.41 1.59 11.08
N LEU A 217 -4.47 1.02 11.82
CA LEU A 217 -4.11 1.40 13.18
C LEU A 217 -2.62 1.73 13.19
N GLY A 218 -2.29 2.97 13.54
CA GLY A 218 -0.93 3.47 13.64
C GLY A 218 -0.54 3.78 15.07
N ALA A 219 0.77 3.76 15.33
CA ALA A 219 1.37 4.27 16.56
C ALA A 219 2.59 5.12 16.21
N ARG A 220 2.71 6.28 16.88
CA ARG A 220 3.82 7.24 16.72
C ARG A 220 4.72 7.25 17.95
N PHE A 221 6.01 7.43 17.72
CA PHE A 221 7.02 7.52 18.80
C PHE A 221 8.29 8.21 18.33
#